data_8c94bd18d215291524dc26580766ef33
#
_entry.id   8c94bd18d215291524dc26580766ef33
#
_cell.length_a   1.000
_cell.length_b   1.000
_cell.length_c   1.000
_cell.angle_alpha   90.00
_cell.angle_beta   90.00
_cell.angle_gamma   90.00
#
_symmetry.space_group_name_H-M   'P 1'
#
loop_
_entity.id
_entity.type
_entity.pdbx_description
1 polymer ?
#
loop_
_entity_poly.entity_id
_entity_poly.type
_entity_poly.pdbx_seq_one_letter_code
_entity_poly.pdbx_strand_id
1 'polypeptide(L)'
;MRARRIGITDTTLRDAHQSLWATRMRTAQMLPVLELLDGVGFHSLECWGGATFDACLRFLDEDPWERLRVIRNHVNRTPLQMLLRGQNLVGYRHYGDDIVRRFVTKAAENGIDIFRVFDALNDTRNFETAAAAIKDAGKHFQAAVVYTISPVHSLDHYIEVAGRLVEMGADSLCIKDMAALLSPFYAEQLITRLKAEFDVPIQLHCHYIGGLAPMTYLKAIEAGVDVIDTATVPMAFGNSQPATEMVVTALIGTPYDSELDLERLFAIAKYFETVRLEGGWDRGVTSLTHMQVYSHQVPGGMISNLESQLKEQNALDRLPEVLEEIPVVRAEVGFPPLVTPMSQIVGTQAVLNVLSGKRWHIVPDEMKAYLRGRYGAAPGPVSPEIVERVLGDERPISVRPAELVAETLDDFRVEVGELAHADEDVLSYALFPQTARAYLERHHLGPEHDVFGTQAPAYLTSQMQTAVSEAGADRVKDIIAMVEASDLQELILEEGDVRITVRKTAPEPAVSGDGGDRATTAAAVRQPLSPAVENNGYHVVRAPMVGTFYRASSPAIEPFVSVGDTVAAGQTLCILEAMKLMNELGSDVGGVVREVLADNGAAVEYGQPLFAIEPA
;
A
#
# COMPACT_ATOMS: atom_id res chain seq x y z
N MET A 1 18.85 -17.70 35.41
CA MET A 1 17.66 -17.52 34.52
C MET A 1 17.66 -18.68 33.54
N ARG A 2 16.54 -19.32 33.26
CA ARG A 2 16.46 -20.27 32.13
C ARG A 2 16.69 -19.46 30.83
N ALA A 3 17.55 -19.98 29.94
CA ALA A 3 17.70 -19.41 28.59
C ALA A 3 16.34 -19.39 27.92
N ARG A 4 15.95 -18.21 27.40
CA ARG A 4 14.70 -18.02 26.70
C ARG A 4 15.02 -17.53 25.28
N ARG A 5 15.25 -18.48 24.40
CA ARG A 5 15.51 -18.20 23.00
C ARG A 5 14.42 -17.32 22.39
N ILE A 6 14.81 -16.23 21.73
CA ILE A 6 13.88 -15.35 20.98
C ILE A 6 13.68 -15.89 19.58
N GLY A 7 12.41 -16.06 19.17
CA GLY A 7 12.05 -16.33 17.80
C GLY A 7 12.21 -15.08 16.93
N ILE A 8 12.65 -15.27 15.70
CA ILE A 8 12.76 -14.18 14.71
C ILE A 8 11.96 -14.56 13.49
N THR A 9 11.01 -13.68 13.10
CA THR A 9 10.33 -13.74 11.81
C THR A 9 11.05 -12.82 10.84
N ASP A 10 11.43 -13.35 9.68
CA ASP A 10 11.96 -12.55 8.58
C ASP A 10 10.81 -12.00 7.74
N THR A 11 10.83 -10.69 7.46
CA THR A 11 9.82 -9.96 6.68
C THR A 11 10.33 -9.50 5.32
N THR A 12 11.53 -9.90 4.95
CA THR A 12 12.24 -9.46 3.73
C THR A 12 11.41 -9.70 2.47
N LEU A 13 10.77 -10.88 2.38
CA LEU A 13 10.01 -11.31 1.20
C LEU A 13 8.60 -10.69 1.08
N ARG A 14 8.15 -9.94 2.09
CA ARG A 14 6.84 -9.27 2.06
C ARG A 14 6.91 -7.81 2.50
N ASP A 15 7.01 -7.54 3.81
CA ASP A 15 6.83 -6.19 4.37
C ASP A 15 7.99 -5.26 4.02
N ALA A 16 9.21 -5.76 4.04
CA ALA A 16 10.39 -4.95 3.76
C ALA A 16 10.41 -4.40 2.33
N HIS A 17 10.21 -5.25 1.30
CA HIS A 17 10.17 -4.76 -0.08
C HIS A 17 8.87 -4.00 -0.40
N GLN A 18 7.77 -4.28 0.34
CA GLN A 18 6.57 -3.44 0.26
C GLN A 18 6.87 -2.03 0.76
N SER A 19 7.66 -1.89 1.82
CA SER A 19 7.95 -0.63 2.50
C SER A 19 9.05 0.20 1.82
N LEU A 20 10.04 -0.44 1.19
CA LEU A 20 11.22 0.24 0.63
C LEU A 20 11.30 0.20 -0.90
N TRP A 21 10.82 -0.88 -1.54
CA TRP A 21 10.95 -1.10 -2.98
C TRP A 21 9.60 -1.05 -3.70
N ALA A 22 8.66 -0.27 -3.17
CA ALA A 22 7.32 -0.07 -3.73
C ALA A 22 6.62 -1.39 -4.12
N THR A 23 6.91 -2.49 -3.42
CA THR A 23 6.39 -3.84 -3.68
C THR A 23 6.86 -4.41 -5.03
N ARG A 24 8.04 -4.03 -5.54
CA ARG A 24 8.51 -4.38 -6.89
C ARG A 24 9.45 -5.59 -6.95
N MET A 25 9.71 -6.29 -5.85
CA MET A 25 10.52 -7.52 -5.87
C MET A 25 9.80 -8.61 -6.67
N ARG A 26 10.47 -9.15 -7.69
CA ARG A 26 9.96 -10.24 -8.54
C ARG A 26 10.19 -11.61 -7.91
N THR A 27 9.36 -12.58 -8.23
CA THR A 27 9.51 -13.98 -7.79
C THR A 27 10.88 -14.55 -8.19
N ALA A 28 11.36 -14.25 -9.40
CA ALA A 28 12.68 -14.66 -9.86
C ALA A 28 13.84 -14.13 -9.00
N GLN A 29 13.66 -12.97 -8.34
CA GLN A 29 14.65 -12.41 -7.42
C GLN A 29 14.58 -13.05 -6.02
N MET A 30 13.50 -13.72 -5.67
CA MET A 30 13.37 -14.45 -4.40
C MET A 30 13.97 -15.85 -4.50
N LEU A 31 13.79 -16.52 -5.65
CA LEU A 31 14.16 -17.92 -5.87
C LEU A 31 15.58 -18.30 -5.41
N PRO A 32 16.65 -17.59 -5.79
CA PRO A 32 18.02 -18.01 -5.49
C PRO A 32 18.35 -18.07 -3.99
N VAL A 33 17.57 -17.42 -3.14
CA VAL A 33 17.86 -17.28 -1.71
C VAL A 33 16.91 -18.09 -0.82
N LEU A 34 15.82 -18.67 -1.38
CA LEU A 34 14.79 -19.36 -0.59
C LEU A 34 15.32 -20.53 0.24
N GLU A 35 16.15 -21.40 -0.34
CA GLU A 35 16.73 -22.54 0.37
C GLU A 35 17.70 -22.07 1.48
N LEU A 36 18.38 -20.95 1.25
CA LEU A 36 19.27 -20.37 2.26
C LEU A 36 18.46 -19.81 3.43
N LEU A 37 17.36 -19.09 3.14
CA LEU A 37 16.41 -18.60 4.14
C LEU A 37 15.79 -19.75 4.95
N ASP A 38 15.38 -20.85 4.29
CA ASP A 38 14.83 -22.04 4.95
C ASP A 38 15.84 -22.71 5.90
N GLY A 39 17.13 -22.51 5.65
CA GLY A 39 18.21 -23.10 6.45
C GLY A 39 18.69 -22.27 7.64
N VAL A 40 18.24 -21.02 7.81
CA VAL A 40 18.69 -20.11 8.88
C VAL A 40 18.18 -20.52 10.26
N GLY A 41 16.93 -21.00 10.33
CA GLY A 41 16.26 -21.33 11.60
C GLY A 41 15.29 -20.25 12.08
N PHE A 42 14.77 -19.44 11.18
CA PHE A 42 13.74 -18.46 11.50
C PHE A 42 12.48 -19.10 12.12
N HIS A 43 11.76 -18.34 12.95
CA HIS A 43 10.46 -18.73 13.47
C HIS A 43 9.45 -18.86 12.33
N SER A 44 9.44 -17.91 11.41
CA SER A 44 8.64 -17.93 10.18
C SER A 44 9.23 -16.99 9.13
N LEU A 45 8.83 -17.16 7.85
CA LEU A 45 9.08 -16.22 6.76
C LEU A 45 7.75 -15.55 6.39
N GLU A 46 7.64 -14.24 6.61
CA GLU A 46 6.51 -13.48 6.12
C GLU A 46 6.75 -13.16 4.64
N CYS A 47 6.05 -13.85 3.74
CA CYS A 47 6.37 -13.88 2.31
C CYS A 47 5.22 -13.50 1.38
N TRP A 48 3.98 -13.38 1.90
CA TRP A 48 2.80 -13.21 1.06
C TRP A 48 1.71 -12.36 1.73
N GLY A 49 0.71 -11.92 0.94
CA GLY A 49 -0.39 -11.09 1.43
C GLY A 49 -0.08 -9.59 1.40
N GLY A 50 -0.87 -8.80 2.11
CA GLY A 50 -0.75 -7.34 2.08
C GLY A 50 -0.90 -6.77 0.66
N ALA A 51 -0.01 -5.86 0.26
CA ALA A 51 -0.02 -5.27 -1.09
C ALA A 51 0.75 -6.10 -2.13
N THR A 52 1.43 -7.19 -1.74
CA THR A 52 2.18 -8.00 -2.69
C THR A 52 1.28 -8.71 -3.69
N PHE A 53 0.05 -9.07 -3.29
CA PHE A 53 -0.93 -9.70 -4.15
C PHE A 53 -1.31 -8.80 -5.33
N ASP A 54 -1.80 -7.60 -5.05
CA ASP A 54 -2.16 -6.60 -6.06
C ASP A 54 -0.95 -6.22 -6.94
N ALA A 55 0.22 -6.04 -6.32
CA ALA A 55 1.43 -5.66 -7.04
C ALA A 55 1.89 -6.73 -8.04
N CYS A 56 1.70 -8.01 -7.77
CA CYS A 56 1.98 -9.09 -8.73
C CYS A 56 1.19 -8.89 -10.02
N LEU A 57 -0.11 -8.70 -9.91
CA LEU A 57 -1.01 -8.55 -11.05
C LEU A 57 -0.81 -7.21 -11.78
N ARG A 58 -0.74 -6.10 -11.02
CA ARG A 58 -0.76 -4.73 -11.54
C ARG A 58 0.56 -4.29 -12.15
N PHE A 59 1.68 -4.70 -11.57
CA PHE A 59 2.99 -4.13 -11.89
C PHE A 59 4.05 -5.14 -12.30
N LEU A 60 3.92 -6.40 -11.88
CA LEU A 60 4.95 -7.38 -12.11
C LEU A 60 4.58 -8.37 -13.23
N ASP A 61 3.30 -8.38 -13.63
CA ASP A 61 2.74 -9.35 -14.56
C ASP A 61 3.03 -10.79 -14.11
N GLU A 62 2.83 -11.05 -12.80
CA GLU A 62 3.04 -12.33 -12.13
C GLU A 62 1.76 -12.82 -11.47
N ASP A 63 1.50 -14.14 -11.50
CA ASP A 63 0.44 -14.76 -10.70
C ASP A 63 0.83 -14.77 -9.21
N PRO A 64 0.06 -14.10 -8.32
CA PRO A 64 0.36 -14.11 -6.89
C PRO A 64 0.25 -15.50 -6.26
N TRP A 65 -0.60 -16.39 -6.76
CA TRP A 65 -0.75 -17.75 -6.28
C TRP A 65 0.42 -18.63 -6.69
N GLU A 66 0.90 -18.49 -7.94
CA GLU A 66 2.10 -19.17 -8.40
C GLU A 66 3.33 -18.74 -7.61
N ARG A 67 3.47 -17.44 -7.30
CA ARG A 67 4.52 -16.95 -6.40
C ARG A 67 4.51 -17.71 -5.08
N LEU A 68 3.34 -17.90 -4.46
CA LEU A 68 3.22 -18.63 -3.21
C LEU A 68 3.62 -20.11 -3.36
N ARG A 69 3.15 -20.77 -4.42
CA ARG A 69 3.52 -22.17 -4.73
C ARG A 69 5.03 -22.32 -4.94
N VAL A 70 5.64 -21.40 -5.68
CA VAL A 70 7.09 -21.38 -5.91
C VAL A 70 7.85 -21.24 -4.59
N ILE A 71 7.46 -20.30 -3.72
CA ILE A 71 8.09 -20.13 -2.41
C ILE A 71 7.94 -21.42 -1.60
N ARG A 72 6.73 -22.00 -1.52
CA ARG A 72 6.48 -23.24 -0.76
C ARG A 72 7.30 -24.41 -1.25
N ASN A 73 7.51 -24.54 -2.55
CA ASN A 73 8.29 -25.64 -3.14
C ASN A 73 9.78 -25.60 -2.73
N HIS A 74 10.32 -24.42 -2.37
CA HIS A 74 11.73 -24.25 -1.99
C HIS A 74 11.93 -24.08 -0.47
N VAL A 75 10.86 -23.75 0.27
CA VAL A 75 10.91 -23.57 1.73
C VAL A 75 10.10 -24.69 2.40
N ASN A 76 10.76 -25.64 3.01
CA ASN A 76 10.13 -26.87 3.52
C ASN A 76 10.17 -27.00 5.04
N ARG A 77 11.05 -26.27 5.72
CA ARG A 77 11.28 -26.37 7.18
C ARG A 77 10.70 -25.19 7.93
N THR A 78 10.82 -24.00 7.37
CA THR A 78 10.39 -22.77 8.00
C THR A 78 8.91 -22.52 7.67
N PRO A 79 8.05 -22.24 8.66
CA PRO A 79 6.66 -21.88 8.41
C PRO A 79 6.54 -20.64 7.53
N LEU A 80 5.63 -20.69 6.54
CA LEU A 80 5.30 -19.53 5.71
C LEU A 80 4.19 -18.73 6.35
N GLN A 81 4.40 -17.43 6.46
CA GLN A 81 3.46 -16.50 7.06
C GLN A 81 2.93 -15.52 6.03
N MET A 82 1.64 -15.19 6.13
CA MET A 82 1.03 -14.11 5.35
C MET A 82 0.44 -13.02 6.23
N LEU A 83 0.29 -11.82 5.67
CA LEU A 83 -0.50 -10.74 6.24
C LEU A 83 -1.90 -10.71 5.63
N LEU A 84 -2.93 -10.78 6.48
CA LEU A 84 -4.35 -10.76 6.11
C LEU A 84 -5.06 -9.62 6.83
N ARG A 85 -5.84 -8.81 6.09
CA ARG A 85 -6.59 -7.67 6.64
C ARG A 85 -8.01 -8.09 7.04
N GLY A 86 -8.15 -9.08 7.93
CA GLY A 86 -9.47 -9.55 8.38
C GLY A 86 -10.45 -9.73 7.22
N GLN A 87 -11.61 -9.08 7.32
CA GLN A 87 -12.67 -9.15 6.32
C GLN A 87 -12.30 -8.49 4.96
N ASN A 88 -11.24 -7.67 4.92
CA ASN A 88 -10.73 -7.07 3.68
C ASN A 88 -9.74 -7.97 2.94
N LEU A 89 -9.37 -9.13 3.47
CA LEU A 89 -8.40 -10.06 2.88
C LEU A 89 -7.07 -9.35 2.54
N VAL A 90 -6.76 -9.21 1.26
CA VAL A 90 -5.60 -8.44 0.75
C VAL A 90 -6.05 -7.17 0.02
N GLY A 91 -7.36 -6.90 -0.03
CA GLY A 91 -7.99 -5.75 -0.67
C GLY A 91 -8.21 -4.56 0.27
N TYR A 92 -9.05 -3.63 -0.16
CA TYR A 92 -9.29 -2.34 0.51
C TYR A 92 -10.76 -2.14 0.95
N ARG A 93 -11.64 -3.11 0.67
CA ARG A 93 -13.06 -3.15 1.08
C ARG A 93 -13.37 -4.46 1.80
N HIS A 94 -14.53 -4.55 2.44
CA HIS A 94 -15.02 -5.82 2.98
C HIS A 94 -15.54 -6.72 1.87
N TYR A 95 -15.32 -8.01 2.02
CA TYR A 95 -15.82 -9.08 1.14
C TYR A 95 -16.82 -9.96 1.87
N GLY A 96 -17.66 -10.68 1.13
CA GLY A 96 -18.59 -11.66 1.67
C GLY A 96 -17.87 -12.79 2.43
N ASP A 97 -18.57 -13.40 3.37
CA ASP A 97 -18.00 -14.45 4.22
C ASP A 97 -17.56 -15.69 3.44
N ASP A 98 -18.25 -16.02 2.34
CA ASP A 98 -17.90 -17.11 1.42
C ASP A 98 -16.57 -16.85 0.71
N ILE A 99 -16.34 -15.62 0.25
CA ILE A 99 -15.08 -15.18 -0.39
C ILE A 99 -13.93 -15.28 0.63
N VAL A 100 -14.15 -14.78 1.86
CA VAL A 100 -13.14 -14.84 2.93
C VAL A 100 -12.77 -16.29 3.25
N ARG A 101 -13.77 -17.18 3.43
CA ARG A 101 -13.52 -18.60 3.67
C ARG A 101 -12.77 -19.26 2.54
N ARG A 102 -13.17 -19.01 1.29
CA ARG A 102 -12.53 -19.61 0.12
C ARG A 102 -11.10 -19.12 -0.06
N PHE A 103 -10.85 -17.82 0.13
CA PHE A 103 -9.50 -17.24 0.07
C PHE A 103 -8.56 -17.87 1.11
N VAL A 104 -8.99 -17.97 2.36
CA VAL A 104 -8.19 -18.56 3.44
C VAL A 104 -7.90 -20.04 3.14
N THR A 105 -8.91 -20.79 2.70
CA THR A 105 -8.74 -22.20 2.31
C THR A 105 -7.69 -22.34 1.20
N LYS A 106 -7.79 -21.52 0.14
CA LYS A 106 -6.85 -21.54 -0.98
C LYS A 106 -5.44 -21.10 -0.57
N ALA A 107 -5.30 -20.10 0.28
CA ALA A 107 -3.99 -19.69 0.80
C ALA A 107 -3.34 -20.82 1.63
N ALA A 108 -4.13 -21.51 2.45
CA ALA A 108 -3.67 -22.68 3.22
C ALA A 108 -3.25 -23.86 2.32
N GLU A 109 -4.06 -24.17 1.29
CA GLU A 109 -3.77 -25.22 0.29
C GLU A 109 -2.50 -24.92 -0.50
N ASN A 110 -2.25 -23.64 -0.83
CA ASN A 110 -1.06 -23.18 -1.56
C ASN A 110 0.18 -22.99 -0.67
N GLY A 111 0.08 -23.25 0.65
CA GLY A 111 1.25 -23.42 1.51
C GLY A 111 1.43 -22.43 2.65
N ILE A 112 0.47 -21.56 2.94
CA ILE A 112 0.52 -20.70 4.13
C ILE A 112 0.29 -21.53 5.39
N ASP A 113 1.16 -21.34 6.40
CA ASP A 113 1.09 -21.99 7.70
C ASP A 113 0.58 -21.06 8.79
N ILE A 114 0.98 -19.76 8.74
CA ILE A 114 0.62 -18.75 9.75
C ILE A 114 -0.12 -17.61 9.07
N PHE A 115 -1.34 -17.35 9.52
CA PHE A 115 -2.14 -16.22 9.07
C PHE A 115 -2.07 -15.13 10.13
N ARG A 116 -1.30 -14.06 9.87
CA ARG A 116 -1.31 -12.84 10.66
C ARG A 116 -2.50 -11.99 10.24
N VAL A 117 -3.55 -12.03 11.02
CA VAL A 117 -4.79 -11.30 10.75
C VAL A 117 -4.79 -10.00 11.55
N PHE A 118 -5.12 -8.88 10.89
CA PHE A 118 -5.36 -7.61 11.57
C PHE A 118 -6.62 -6.94 11.03
N ASP A 119 -7.20 -6.06 11.84
CA ASP A 119 -8.21 -5.09 11.42
C ASP A 119 -7.71 -3.68 11.70
N ALA A 120 -7.93 -2.74 10.76
CA ALA A 120 -7.41 -1.38 10.87
C ALA A 120 -7.96 -0.59 12.06
N LEU A 121 -9.15 -0.94 12.54
CA LEU A 121 -9.83 -0.30 13.68
C LEU A 121 -9.71 -1.10 14.99
N ASN A 122 -9.07 -2.28 14.94
CA ASN A 122 -9.10 -3.29 15.99
C ASN A 122 -10.54 -3.77 16.33
N ASP A 123 -11.46 -3.69 15.35
CA ASP A 123 -12.81 -4.23 15.50
C ASP A 123 -12.78 -5.76 15.38
N THR A 124 -12.90 -6.44 16.51
CA THR A 124 -12.76 -7.90 16.57
C THR A 124 -13.82 -8.65 15.75
N ARG A 125 -14.96 -8.04 15.43
CA ARG A 125 -16.01 -8.63 14.55
C ARG A 125 -15.48 -8.87 13.13
N ASN A 126 -14.52 -8.08 12.67
CA ASN A 126 -13.90 -8.24 11.35
C ASN A 126 -12.89 -9.39 11.27
N PHE A 127 -12.58 -10.05 12.39
CA PHE A 127 -11.73 -11.25 12.44
C PHE A 127 -12.54 -12.56 12.34
N GLU A 128 -13.81 -12.56 12.74
CA GLU A 128 -14.61 -13.77 13.00
C GLU A 128 -14.55 -14.80 11.87
N THR A 129 -14.84 -14.39 10.64
CA THR A 129 -14.87 -15.34 9.51
C THR A 129 -13.48 -15.83 9.13
N ALA A 130 -12.49 -14.94 9.12
CA ALA A 130 -11.11 -15.31 8.82
C ALA A 130 -10.55 -16.27 9.90
N ALA A 131 -10.76 -15.96 11.19
CA ALA A 131 -10.35 -16.82 12.31
C ALA A 131 -10.95 -18.22 12.21
N ALA A 132 -12.28 -18.31 12.00
CA ALA A 132 -12.95 -19.59 11.84
C ALA A 132 -12.39 -20.39 10.64
N ALA A 133 -12.21 -19.75 9.48
CA ALA A 133 -11.69 -20.41 8.28
C ALA A 133 -10.24 -20.91 8.46
N ILE A 134 -9.40 -20.15 9.17
CA ILE A 134 -8.00 -20.54 9.48
C ILE A 134 -8.00 -21.78 10.40
N LYS A 135 -8.83 -21.77 11.44
CA LYS A 135 -8.94 -22.91 12.36
C LYS A 135 -9.50 -24.15 11.64
N ASP A 136 -10.51 -23.97 10.78
CA ASP A 136 -11.09 -25.07 9.96
C ASP A 136 -10.02 -25.66 9.01
N ALA A 137 -9.11 -24.83 8.48
CA ALA A 137 -7.97 -25.27 7.67
C ALA A 137 -6.83 -25.91 8.49
N GLY A 138 -6.95 -25.97 9.82
CA GLY A 138 -5.90 -26.48 10.71
C GLY A 138 -4.60 -25.67 10.71
N LYS A 139 -4.70 -24.35 10.43
CA LYS A 139 -3.57 -23.44 10.35
C LYS A 139 -3.48 -22.53 11.58
N HIS A 140 -2.31 -21.88 11.75
CA HIS A 140 -2.04 -21.01 12.89
C HIS A 140 -2.72 -19.65 12.70
N PHE A 141 -3.61 -19.30 13.62
CA PHE A 141 -4.25 -18.00 13.69
C PHE A 141 -3.44 -17.07 14.60
N GLN A 142 -2.65 -16.16 14.00
CA GLN A 142 -1.99 -15.09 14.72
C GLN A 142 -2.85 -13.83 14.64
N ALA A 143 -3.42 -13.40 15.77
CA ALA A 143 -4.23 -12.20 15.84
C ALA A 143 -3.35 -10.97 16.11
N ALA A 144 -3.38 -9.98 15.22
CA ALA A 144 -2.58 -8.78 15.36
C ALA A 144 -3.41 -7.62 15.90
N VAL A 145 -2.93 -7.01 16.98
CA VAL A 145 -3.46 -5.78 17.58
C VAL A 145 -2.67 -4.61 17.03
N VAL A 146 -3.33 -3.72 16.30
CA VAL A 146 -2.71 -2.52 15.73
C VAL A 146 -2.46 -1.50 16.84
N TYR A 147 -1.19 -1.11 16.98
CA TYR A 147 -0.77 -0.13 17.96
C TYR A 147 -0.80 1.29 17.38
N THR A 148 -1.32 2.23 18.17
CA THR A 148 -1.29 3.67 17.89
C THR A 148 -1.38 4.45 19.20
N ILE A 149 -1.17 5.76 19.15
CA ILE A 149 -1.29 6.64 20.30
C ILE A 149 -2.49 7.57 20.10
N SER A 150 -3.39 7.59 21.09
CA SER A 150 -4.50 8.55 21.16
C SER A 150 -5.11 8.56 22.57
N PRO A 151 -6.01 9.50 22.88
CA PRO A 151 -6.70 9.50 24.18
C PRO A 151 -7.55 8.26 24.46
N VAL A 152 -7.95 7.49 23.43
CA VAL A 152 -8.80 6.30 23.56
C VAL A 152 -8.01 4.99 23.57
N HIS A 153 -6.76 5.00 23.08
CA HIS A 153 -5.90 3.82 23.00
C HIS A 153 -5.02 3.69 24.26
N SER A 154 -5.65 3.34 25.39
CA SER A 154 -4.98 3.08 26.67
C SER A 154 -4.39 1.66 26.73
N LEU A 155 -3.58 1.39 27.75
CA LEU A 155 -3.07 0.04 28.02
C LEU A 155 -4.23 -0.96 28.21
N ASP A 156 -5.24 -0.59 28.98
CA ASP A 156 -6.41 -1.45 29.22
C ASP A 156 -7.20 -1.72 27.93
N HIS A 157 -7.30 -0.74 27.02
CA HIS A 157 -7.89 -0.96 25.70
C HIS A 157 -7.17 -2.07 24.92
N TYR A 158 -5.82 -2.06 24.90
CA TYR A 158 -5.06 -3.11 24.21
C TYR A 158 -5.24 -4.49 24.85
N ILE A 159 -5.32 -4.55 26.19
CA ILE A 159 -5.57 -5.80 26.92
C ILE A 159 -6.97 -6.33 26.59
N GLU A 160 -7.98 -5.46 26.55
CA GLU A 160 -9.35 -5.84 26.22
C GLU A 160 -9.47 -6.39 24.79
N VAL A 161 -8.86 -5.70 23.79
CA VAL A 161 -8.82 -6.19 22.42
C VAL A 161 -8.11 -7.54 22.32
N ALA A 162 -6.94 -7.66 22.95
CA ALA A 162 -6.17 -8.91 22.99
C ALA A 162 -6.98 -10.05 23.62
N GLY A 163 -7.71 -9.78 24.71
CA GLY A 163 -8.56 -10.76 25.39
C GLY A 163 -9.63 -11.32 24.47
N ARG A 164 -10.36 -10.46 23.75
CA ARG A 164 -11.40 -10.90 22.79
C ARG A 164 -10.79 -11.76 21.68
N LEU A 165 -9.59 -11.43 21.19
CA LEU A 165 -8.91 -12.20 20.15
C LEU A 165 -8.42 -13.57 20.67
N VAL A 166 -7.96 -13.65 21.91
CA VAL A 166 -7.62 -14.92 22.57
C VAL A 166 -8.88 -15.77 22.78
N GLU A 167 -10.00 -15.18 23.23
CA GLU A 167 -11.29 -15.86 23.35
C GLU A 167 -11.80 -16.39 21.99
N MET A 168 -11.48 -15.68 20.89
CA MET A 168 -11.79 -16.13 19.52
C MET A 168 -10.91 -17.31 19.06
N GLY A 169 -9.90 -17.69 19.85
CA GLY A 169 -9.03 -18.84 19.59
C GLY A 169 -7.71 -18.49 18.89
N ALA A 170 -7.19 -17.29 19.09
CA ALA A 170 -5.86 -16.94 18.60
C ALA A 170 -4.78 -17.87 19.18
N ASP A 171 -3.96 -18.44 18.30
CA ASP A 171 -2.83 -19.29 18.69
C ASP A 171 -1.64 -18.46 19.15
N SER A 172 -1.55 -17.20 18.70
CA SER A 172 -0.58 -16.19 19.18
C SER A 172 -1.11 -14.78 18.94
N LEU A 173 -0.57 -13.80 19.68
CA LEU A 173 -0.85 -12.38 19.50
C LEU A 173 0.34 -11.69 18.83
N CYS A 174 0.07 -10.70 17.98
CA CYS A 174 1.09 -9.79 17.43
C CYS A 174 0.74 -8.35 17.79
N ILE A 175 1.63 -7.63 18.46
CA ILE A 175 1.52 -6.17 18.58
C ILE A 175 2.13 -5.57 17.32
N LYS A 176 1.29 -4.86 16.54
CA LYS A 176 1.67 -4.34 15.23
C LYS A 176 1.79 -2.83 15.25
N ASP A 177 3.03 -2.34 15.31
CA ASP A 177 3.38 -0.92 15.28
C ASP A 177 3.94 -0.51 13.91
N MET A 178 3.06 -0.14 13.00
CA MET A 178 3.43 0.28 11.65
C MET A 178 4.00 1.70 11.58
N ALA A 179 3.69 2.54 12.56
CA ALA A 179 4.11 3.93 12.60
C ALA A 179 5.33 4.17 13.50
N ALA A 180 5.88 3.12 14.09
CA ALA A 180 7.02 3.18 15.03
C ALA A 180 6.76 4.09 16.26
N LEU A 181 5.54 4.09 16.77
CA LEU A 181 5.10 4.93 17.89
C LEU A 181 5.34 4.29 19.25
N LEU A 182 5.57 2.98 19.29
CA LEU A 182 5.74 2.22 20.54
C LEU A 182 7.11 2.53 21.16
N SER A 183 7.08 3.31 22.24
CA SER A 183 8.31 3.62 22.97
C SER A 183 8.85 2.41 23.74
N PRO A 184 10.18 2.32 23.99
CA PRO A 184 10.79 1.18 24.69
C PRO A 184 10.15 0.86 26.05
N PHE A 185 9.90 1.88 26.86
CA PHE A 185 9.32 1.69 28.19
C PHE A 185 7.82 1.36 28.16
N TYR A 186 7.09 1.85 27.16
CA TYR A 186 5.70 1.45 27.02
C TYR A 186 5.59 0.02 26.45
N ALA A 187 6.52 -0.39 25.59
CA ALA A 187 6.63 -1.78 25.14
C ALA A 187 6.84 -2.73 26.33
N GLU A 188 7.75 -2.39 27.26
CA GLU A 188 7.98 -3.15 28.49
C GLU A 188 6.67 -3.31 29.28
N GLN A 189 5.93 -2.23 29.49
CA GLN A 189 4.66 -2.26 30.23
C GLN A 189 3.61 -3.11 29.52
N LEU A 190 3.42 -2.90 28.21
CA LEU A 190 2.41 -3.60 27.41
C LEU A 190 2.70 -5.11 27.35
N ILE A 191 3.95 -5.49 27.01
CA ILE A 191 4.34 -6.91 26.93
C ILE A 191 4.25 -7.58 28.30
N THR A 192 4.73 -6.93 29.37
CA THR A 192 4.60 -7.47 30.73
C THR A 192 3.13 -7.75 31.08
N ARG A 193 2.24 -6.81 30.77
CA ARG A 193 0.82 -6.95 31.08
C ARG A 193 0.17 -8.05 30.23
N LEU A 194 0.45 -8.12 28.92
CA LEU A 194 -0.04 -9.19 28.05
C LEU A 194 0.41 -10.57 28.50
N LYS A 195 1.69 -10.72 28.89
CA LYS A 195 2.24 -12.00 29.41
C LYS A 195 1.68 -12.40 30.78
N ALA A 196 1.20 -11.44 31.57
CA ALA A 196 0.53 -11.72 32.85
C ALA A 196 -0.92 -12.17 32.68
N GLU A 197 -1.60 -11.68 31.63
CA GLU A 197 -3.04 -11.93 31.41
C GLU A 197 -3.28 -13.16 30.50
N PHE A 198 -2.37 -13.44 29.54
CA PHE A 198 -2.61 -14.45 28.51
C PHE A 198 -1.47 -15.47 28.39
N ASP A 199 -1.84 -16.75 28.30
CA ASP A 199 -0.90 -17.87 28.11
C ASP A 199 -0.77 -18.23 26.62
N VAL A 200 -0.51 -17.22 25.78
CA VAL A 200 -0.23 -17.40 24.34
C VAL A 200 1.10 -16.72 23.99
N PRO A 201 1.80 -17.19 22.95
CA PRO A 201 2.98 -16.50 22.45
C PRO A 201 2.65 -15.09 21.99
N ILE A 202 3.56 -14.14 22.29
CA ILE A 202 3.43 -12.74 21.88
C ILE A 202 4.55 -12.40 20.92
N GLN A 203 4.19 -11.84 19.79
CA GLN A 203 5.09 -11.32 18.77
C GLN A 203 5.05 -9.80 18.72
N LEU A 204 6.18 -9.16 18.48
CA LEU A 204 6.25 -7.71 18.27
C LEU A 204 6.75 -7.41 16.85
N HIS A 205 5.91 -6.68 16.10
CA HIS A 205 6.23 -6.11 14.81
C HIS A 205 6.34 -4.60 14.96
N CYS A 206 7.50 -4.03 14.68
CA CYS A 206 7.72 -2.59 14.80
C CYS A 206 8.54 -2.08 13.63
N HIS A 207 8.06 -1.03 12.96
CA HIS A 207 8.82 -0.33 11.92
C HIS A 207 9.91 0.54 12.54
N TYR A 208 10.93 0.89 11.73
CA TYR A 208 12.12 1.60 12.22
C TYR A 208 12.01 3.13 12.10
N ILE A 209 10.97 3.68 11.54
CA ILE A 209 10.80 5.05 11.04
C ILE A 209 11.51 6.12 11.88
N GLY A 210 11.27 6.15 13.19
CA GLY A 210 11.89 7.10 14.13
C GLY A 210 13.15 6.57 14.83
N GLY A 211 13.68 5.40 14.43
CA GLY A 211 14.91 4.82 14.98
C GLY A 211 14.80 4.16 16.35
N LEU A 212 13.63 4.16 17.02
CA LEU A 212 13.47 3.59 18.37
C LEU A 212 13.30 2.06 18.38
N ALA A 213 12.92 1.45 17.27
CA ALA A 213 12.53 0.04 17.20
C ALA A 213 13.56 -0.94 17.81
N PRO A 214 14.89 -0.81 17.66
CA PRO A 214 15.84 -1.71 18.30
C PRO A 214 15.80 -1.63 19.83
N MET A 215 15.64 -0.43 20.40
CA MET A 215 15.49 -0.24 21.84
C MET A 215 14.15 -0.77 22.33
N THR A 216 13.10 -0.59 21.55
CA THR A 216 11.75 -1.12 21.79
C THR A 216 11.79 -2.66 21.81
N TYR A 217 12.49 -3.29 20.86
CA TYR A 217 12.69 -4.73 20.85
C TYR A 217 13.46 -5.22 22.08
N LEU A 218 14.54 -4.55 22.45
CA LEU A 218 15.31 -4.94 23.63
C LEU A 218 14.44 -4.93 24.89
N LYS A 219 13.66 -3.87 25.11
CA LYS A 219 12.75 -3.76 26.27
C LYS A 219 11.62 -4.78 26.23
N ALA A 220 11.08 -5.07 25.05
CA ALA A 220 10.08 -6.12 24.86
C ALA A 220 10.64 -7.52 25.14
N ILE A 221 11.89 -7.81 24.73
CA ILE A 221 12.59 -9.06 25.00
C ILE A 221 12.79 -9.25 26.51
N GLU A 222 13.26 -8.23 27.21
CA GLU A 222 13.40 -8.25 28.69
C GLU A 222 12.05 -8.47 29.37
N ALA A 223 10.96 -7.88 28.84
CA ALA A 223 9.60 -8.03 29.35
C ALA A 223 8.94 -9.36 29.01
N GLY A 224 9.54 -10.12 28.08
CA GLY A 224 9.08 -11.47 27.83
C GLY A 224 8.37 -11.70 26.51
N VAL A 225 8.54 -10.86 25.49
CA VAL A 225 8.08 -11.16 24.13
C VAL A 225 8.70 -12.48 23.63
N ASP A 226 7.96 -13.24 22.83
CA ASP A 226 8.41 -14.55 22.36
C ASP A 226 9.06 -14.48 20.98
N VAL A 227 8.57 -13.61 20.10
CA VAL A 227 9.01 -13.46 18.71
C VAL A 227 9.08 -11.98 18.34
N ILE A 228 10.04 -11.60 17.49
CA ILE A 228 10.16 -10.26 16.91
C ILE A 228 10.32 -10.33 15.40
N ASP A 229 9.92 -9.26 14.71
CA ASP A 229 10.02 -9.14 13.25
C ASP A 229 11.27 -8.35 12.85
N THR A 230 11.98 -8.85 11.85
CA THR A 230 13.19 -8.21 11.33
C THR A 230 13.25 -8.35 9.80
N ALA A 231 14.13 -7.60 9.16
CA ALA A 231 14.43 -7.73 7.74
C ALA A 231 15.95 -7.78 7.51
N THR A 232 16.41 -8.40 6.42
CA THR A 232 17.84 -8.37 6.08
C THR A 232 18.37 -6.95 5.87
N VAL A 233 19.63 -6.69 6.20
CA VAL A 233 20.27 -5.34 6.20
C VAL A 233 19.94 -4.50 4.97
N PRO A 234 20.06 -4.97 3.70
CA PRO A 234 19.78 -4.14 2.53
C PRO A 234 18.35 -3.63 2.43
N MET A 235 17.43 -4.28 3.14
CA MET A 235 16.00 -4.02 3.15
C MET A 235 15.45 -3.66 4.54
N ALA A 236 16.33 -3.37 5.47
CA ALA A 236 16.00 -2.93 6.83
C ALA A 236 16.01 -1.40 6.94
N PHE A 237 15.60 -0.91 8.09
CA PHE A 237 15.60 0.50 8.49
C PHE A 237 14.57 1.37 7.75
N GLY A 238 14.57 2.68 8.02
CA GLY A 238 13.61 3.61 7.44
C GLY A 238 12.16 3.15 7.66
N ASN A 239 11.43 2.97 6.58
CA ASN A 239 10.03 2.51 6.63
C ASN A 239 9.88 0.98 6.82
N SER A 240 10.98 0.23 6.92
CA SER A 240 11.00 -1.23 7.15
C SER A 240 11.26 -1.54 8.63
N GLN A 241 11.67 -2.76 8.94
CA GLN A 241 11.94 -3.25 10.29
C GLN A 241 13.43 -3.09 10.65
N PRO A 242 13.83 -3.32 11.93
CA PRO A 242 15.22 -3.47 12.31
C PRO A 242 15.92 -4.60 11.56
N ALA A 243 17.24 -4.44 11.34
CA ALA A 243 18.02 -5.43 10.63
C ALA A 243 18.17 -6.73 11.43
N THR A 244 17.93 -7.87 10.77
CA THR A 244 18.09 -9.21 11.36
C THR A 244 19.50 -9.41 11.91
N GLU A 245 20.52 -9.10 11.12
CA GLU A 245 21.92 -9.28 11.46
C GLU A 245 22.32 -8.46 12.68
N MET A 246 21.80 -7.24 12.80
CA MET A 246 22.04 -6.36 13.94
C MET A 246 21.42 -6.93 15.22
N VAL A 247 20.15 -7.35 15.16
CA VAL A 247 19.43 -7.88 16.31
C VAL A 247 20.03 -9.19 16.78
N VAL A 248 20.32 -10.12 15.85
CA VAL A 248 20.98 -11.40 16.16
C VAL A 248 22.32 -11.15 16.85
N THR A 249 23.17 -10.28 16.27
CA THR A 249 24.49 -9.96 16.86
C THR A 249 24.35 -9.37 18.26
N ALA A 250 23.35 -8.52 18.52
CA ALA A 250 23.12 -7.93 19.84
C ALA A 250 22.70 -8.96 20.90
N LEU A 251 22.13 -10.10 20.50
CA LEU A 251 21.63 -11.14 21.41
C LEU A 251 22.62 -12.29 21.65
N ILE A 252 23.70 -12.41 20.86
CA ILE A 252 24.69 -13.46 21.02
C ILE A 252 25.26 -13.48 22.44
N GLY A 253 25.28 -14.67 23.05
CA GLY A 253 25.82 -14.89 24.39
C GLY A 253 24.95 -14.36 25.53
N THR A 254 23.74 -13.85 25.23
CA THR A 254 22.74 -13.47 26.22
C THR A 254 21.77 -14.64 26.50
N PRO A 255 20.97 -14.58 27.57
CA PRO A 255 19.89 -15.55 27.77
C PRO A 255 18.83 -15.59 26.67
N TYR A 256 18.84 -14.63 25.75
CA TYR A 256 17.88 -14.41 24.69
C TYR A 256 18.43 -14.76 23.30
N ASP A 257 19.61 -15.36 23.22
CA ASP A 257 20.27 -15.72 21.98
C ASP A 257 19.30 -16.48 21.05
N SER A 258 19.13 -15.98 19.83
CA SER A 258 18.26 -16.58 18.83
C SER A 258 18.84 -17.86 18.21
N GLU A 259 20.16 -18.09 18.37
CA GLU A 259 20.92 -19.21 17.78
C GLU A 259 20.79 -19.29 16.24
N LEU A 260 20.47 -18.16 15.56
CA LEU A 260 20.45 -18.12 14.11
C LEU A 260 21.85 -18.12 13.52
N ASP A 261 21.99 -18.76 12.35
CA ASP A 261 23.26 -18.87 11.63
C ASP A 261 23.68 -17.54 11.01
N LEU A 262 24.57 -16.82 11.67
CA LEU A 262 24.99 -15.47 11.25
C LEU A 262 25.74 -15.47 9.91
N GLU A 263 26.45 -16.53 9.56
CA GLU A 263 27.15 -16.69 8.27
C GLU A 263 26.13 -16.74 7.12
N ARG A 264 25.05 -17.48 7.32
CA ARG A 264 23.94 -17.54 6.34
C ARG A 264 23.24 -16.20 6.22
N LEU A 265 23.02 -15.50 7.33
CA LEU A 265 22.41 -14.16 7.32
C LEU A 265 23.26 -13.18 6.49
N PHE A 266 24.58 -13.19 6.65
CA PHE A 266 25.47 -12.36 5.82
C PHE A 266 25.45 -12.76 4.34
N ALA A 267 25.31 -14.04 4.02
CA ALA A 267 25.17 -14.49 2.64
C ALA A 267 23.86 -14.00 2.01
N ILE A 268 22.75 -14.05 2.77
CA ILE A 268 21.44 -13.51 2.37
C ILE A 268 21.53 -11.99 2.14
N ALA A 269 22.13 -11.25 3.08
CA ALA A 269 22.33 -9.81 2.98
C ALA A 269 23.15 -9.44 1.76
N LYS A 270 24.23 -10.18 1.48
CA LYS A 270 25.06 -9.96 0.28
C LYS A 270 24.27 -10.18 -1.01
N TYR A 271 23.43 -11.21 -1.06
CA TYR A 271 22.57 -11.46 -2.21
C TYR A 271 21.58 -10.30 -2.44
N PHE A 272 20.81 -9.91 -1.43
CA PHE A 272 19.86 -8.83 -1.56
C PHE A 272 20.52 -7.46 -1.80
N GLU A 273 21.76 -7.25 -1.35
CA GLU A 273 22.52 -6.05 -1.73
C GLU A 273 22.79 -6.02 -3.25
N THR A 274 23.09 -7.17 -3.86
CA THR A 274 23.23 -7.26 -5.32
C THR A 274 21.89 -6.94 -6.00
N VAL A 275 20.79 -7.57 -5.56
CA VAL A 275 19.44 -7.28 -6.10
C VAL A 275 19.08 -5.81 -5.96
N ARG A 276 19.39 -5.19 -4.81
CA ARG A 276 19.15 -3.76 -4.57
C ARG A 276 19.89 -2.87 -5.57
N LEU A 277 21.19 -3.14 -5.78
CA LEU A 277 22.03 -2.38 -6.70
C LEU A 277 21.57 -2.53 -8.16
N GLU A 278 21.26 -3.76 -8.59
CA GLU A 278 20.75 -4.05 -9.93
C GLU A 278 19.39 -3.36 -10.19
N GLY A 279 18.53 -3.31 -9.17
CA GLY A 279 17.23 -2.66 -9.25
C GLY A 279 17.25 -1.13 -9.07
N GLY A 280 18.41 -0.54 -8.72
CA GLY A 280 18.54 0.90 -8.44
C GLY A 280 17.77 1.35 -7.20
N TRP A 281 17.49 0.45 -6.26
CA TRP A 281 16.69 0.75 -5.07
C TRP A 281 17.52 1.41 -3.98
N ASP A 282 16.91 2.39 -3.31
CA ASP A 282 17.50 3.03 -2.15
C ASP A 282 17.51 2.12 -0.92
N ARG A 283 18.43 2.37 0.02
CA ARG A 283 18.40 1.77 1.36
C ARG A 283 17.40 2.49 2.24
N GLY A 284 16.89 1.78 3.25
CA GLY A 284 16.10 2.38 4.31
C GLY A 284 16.92 3.46 5.05
N VAL A 285 16.43 4.70 5.01
CA VAL A 285 17.06 5.87 5.65
C VAL A 285 16.02 6.57 6.51
N THR A 286 16.40 7.00 7.70
CA THR A 286 15.57 7.86 8.54
C THR A 286 15.89 9.32 8.24
N SER A 287 14.90 10.07 7.76
CA SER A 287 14.99 11.51 7.51
C SER A 287 14.44 12.35 8.67
N LEU A 288 14.70 13.66 8.66
CA LEU A 288 14.10 14.57 9.63
C LEU A 288 12.56 14.53 9.57
N THR A 289 11.99 14.47 8.37
CA THR A 289 10.54 14.37 8.17
C THR A 289 9.99 13.09 8.81
N HIS A 290 10.70 11.98 8.69
CA HIS A 290 10.31 10.72 9.34
C HIS A 290 10.40 10.81 10.87
N MET A 291 11.39 11.51 11.43
CA MET A 291 11.48 11.73 12.89
C MET A 291 10.28 12.49 13.46
N GLN A 292 9.61 13.31 12.66
CA GLN A 292 8.39 14.02 13.06
C GLN A 292 7.17 13.12 13.23
N VAL A 293 7.28 11.82 12.94
CA VAL A 293 6.21 10.82 13.19
C VAL A 293 5.70 10.87 14.63
N TYR A 294 6.55 11.20 15.59
CA TYR A 294 6.15 11.38 16.99
C TYR A 294 5.23 12.58 17.23
N SER A 295 5.22 13.55 16.30
CA SER A 295 4.34 14.73 16.37
C SER A 295 3.04 14.52 15.61
N HIS A 296 3.10 14.11 14.33
CA HIS A 296 1.91 13.98 13.49
C HIS A 296 1.35 12.54 13.43
N GLN A 297 2.10 11.52 13.91
CA GLN A 297 1.74 10.10 13.94
C GLN A 297 1.42 9.49 12.56
N VAL A 298 1.93 10.10 11.48
CA VAL A 298 1.73 9.67 10.10
C VAL A 298 2.84 8.69 9.72
N PRO A 299 2.52 7.44 9.32
CA PRO A 299 3.51 6.46 8.87
C PRO A 299 4.29 6.95 7.64
N GLY A 300 5.57 6.58 7.54
CA GLY A 300 6.44 7.04 6.45
C GLY A 300 5.93 6.65 5.05
N GLY A 301 5.36 5.46 4.89
CA GLY A 301 4.74 5.04 3.62
C GLY A 301 3.54 5.91 3.22
N MET A 302 2.80 6.47 4.20
CA MET A 302 1.74 7.42 3.95
C MET A 302 2.30 8.78 3.49
N ILE A 303 3.40 9.25 4.11
CA ILE A 303 4.06 10.51 3.72
C ILE A 303 4.50 10.44 2.26
N SER A 304 5.18 9.39 1.85
CA SER A 304 5.63 9.21 0.45
C SER A 304 4.45 9.22 -0.55
N ASN A 305 3.32 8.65 -0.16
CA ASN A 305 2.11 8.70 -0.99
C ASN A 305 1.54 10.13 -1.07
N LEU A 306 1.51 10.87 0.05
CA LEU A 306 1.05 12.26 0.09
C LEU A 306 1.97 13.17 -0.75
N GLU A 307 3.29 12.99 -0.65
CA GLU A 307 4.27 13.73 -1.46
C GLU A 307 4.04 13.51 -2.95
N SER A 308 3.87 12.25 -3.39
CA SER A 308 3.59 11.94 -4.79
C SER A 308 2.29 12.60 -5.26
N GLN A 309 1.23 12.48 -4.47
CA GLN A 309 -0.08 13.04 -4.78
C GLN A 309 -0.06 14.58 -4.86
N LEU A 310 0.57 15.25 -3.89
CA LEU A 310 0.70 16.71 -3.89
C LEU A 310 1.60 17.19 -5.01
N LYS A 311 2.65 16.43 -5.39
CA LYS A 311 3.50 16.72 -6.52
C LYS A 311 2.74 16.67 -7.85
N GLU A 312 1.91 15.66 -8.05
CA GLU A 312 1.03 15.54 -9.23
C GLU A 312 0.05 16.73 -9.34
N GLN A 313 -0.34 17.31 -8.20
CA GLN A 313 -1.22 18.48 -8.13
C GLN A 313 -0.46 19.82 -8.11
N ASN A 314 0.87 19.81 -8.30
CA ASN A 314 1.74 21.00 -8.17
C ASN A 314 1.56 21.75 -6.83
N ALA A 315 1.28 21.02 -5.76
CA ALA A 315 0.97 21.54 -4.42
C ALA A 315 1.87 20.93 -3.33
N LEU A 316 3.08 20.48 -3.68
CA LEU A 316 4.01 19.84 -2.74
C LEU A 316 4.41 20.78 -1.58
N ASP A 317 4.44 22.08 -1.81
CA ASP A 317 4.65 23.13 -0.80
C ASP A 317 3.58 23.14 0.31
N ARG A 318 2.38 22.55 0.05
CA ARG A 318 1.28 22.42 1.01
C ARG A 318 1.41 21.17 1.92
N LEU A 319 2.43 20.32 1.73
CA LEU A 319 2.64 19.12 2.56
C LEU A 319 2.67 19.42 4.07
N PRO A 320 3.35 20.47 4.57
CA PRO A 320 3.31 20.77 6.01
C PRO A 320 1.89 21.01 6.55
N GLU A 321 1.05 21.73 5.80
CA GLU A 321 -0.33 22.00 6.18
C GLU A 321 -1.17 20.70 6.22
N VAL A 322 -0.94 19.78 5.27
CA VAL A 322 -1.61 18.47 5.25
C VAL A 322 -1.18 17.63 6.46
N LEU A 323 0.11 17.64 6.81
CA LEU A 323 0.61 16.90 7.98
C LEU A 323 0.05 17.45 9.31
N GLU A 324 -0.24 18.75 9.39
CA GLU A 324 -0.92 19.38 10.53
C GLU A 324 -2.43 19.07 10.56
N GLU A 325 -3.06 18.94 9.39
CA GLU A 325 -4.50 18.64 9.27
C GLU A 325 -4.85 17.17 9.58
N ILE A 326 -3.95 16.21 9.29
CA ILE A 326 -4.18 14.77 9.52
C ILE A 326 -4.56 14.46 10.98
N PRO A 327 -3.83 14.91 12.02
CA PRO A 327 -4.22 14.67 13.41
C PRO A 327 -5.59 15.26 13.76
N VAL A 328 -5.97 16.38 13.14
CA VAL A 328 -7.27 17.04 13.38
C VAL A 328 -8.39 16.20 12.78
N VAL A 329 -8.29 15.83 11.50
CA VAL A 329 -9.27 14.93 10.86
C VAL A 329 -9.37 13.61 11.62
N ARG A 330 -8.23 13.02 12.01
CA ARG A 330 -8.18 11.78 12.78
C ARG A 330 -8.94 11.87 14.10
N ALA A 331 -8.80 12.98 14.83
CA ALA A 331 -9.50 13.20 16.08
C ALA A 331 -11.02 13.34 15.87
N GLU A 332 -11.43 14.08 14.84
CA GLU A 332 -12.84 14.29 14.49
C GLU A 332 -13.56 12.99 14.11
N VAL A 333 -12.84 12.03 13.53
CA VAL A 333 -13.43 10.75 13.09
C VAL A 333 -13.18 9.60 14.08
N GLY A 334 -12.88 9.86 15.35
CA GLY A 334 -12.81 8.86 16.41
C GLY A 334 -11.47 8.14 16.55
N PHE A 335 -10.39 8.78 16.16
CA PHE A 335 -9.00 8.31 16.36
C PHE A 335 -8.65 6.97 15.72
N PRO A 336 -9.02 6.67 14.46
CA PRO A 336 -8.61 5.42 13.84
C PRO A 336 -7.07 5.31 13.78
N PRO A 337 -6.49 4.11 13.93
CA PRO A 337 -5.09 3.87 13.64
C PRO A 337 -4.79 4.18 12.16
N LEU A 338 -3.65 4.86 11.90
CA LEU A 338 -3.26 5.22 10.54
C LEU A 338 -2.57 4.04 9.81
N VAL A 339 -3.30 2.96 9.64
CA VAL A 339 -2.92 1.78 8.87
C VAL A 339 -3.89 1.61 7.70
N THR A 340 -3.52 0.85 6.68
CA THR A 340 -4.37 0.60 5.51
C THR A 340 -5.68 -0.10 5.91
N PRO A 341 -6.87 0.38 5.48
CA PRO A 341 -7.11 1.49 4.55
C PRO A 341 -7.25 2.87 5.24
N MET A 342 -7.32 2.95 6.57
CA MET A 342 -7.60 4.18 7.31
C MET A 342 -6.58 5.30 7.04
N SER A 343 -5.31 4.96 6.83
CA SER A 343 -4.28 5.94 6.46
C SER A 343 -4.61 6.67 5.15
N GLN A 344 -5.12 5.95 4.14
CA GLN A 344 -5.55 6.56 2.88
C GLN A 344 -6.80 7.43 3.09
N ILE A 345 -7.82 6.91 3.77
CA ILE A 345 -9.09 7.61 3.99
C ILE A 345 -8.88 8.94 4.72
N VAL A 346 -8.15 8.91 5.85
CA VAL A 346 -7.84 10.11 6.64
C VAL A 346 -6.91 11.06 5.87
N GLY A 347 -5.90 10.52 5.18
CA GLY A 347 -4.98 11.31 4.38
C GLY A 347 -5.65 12.05 3.23
N THR A 348 -6.48 11.35 2.47
CA THR A 348 -7.24 11.96 1.36
C THR A 348 -8.15 13.07 1.87
N GLN A 349 -8.87 12.86 2.98
CA GLN A 349 -9.71 13.91 3.57
C GLN A 349 -8.89 15.14 4.00
N ALA A 350 -7.71 14.92 4.61
CA ALA A 350 -6.84 16.03 5.00
C ALA A 350 -6.33 16.81 3.78
N VAL A 351 -5.91 16.13 2.73
CA VAL A 351 -5.49 16.76 1.45
C VAL A 351 -6.64 17.59 0.87
N LEU A 352 -7.85 17.04 0.81
CA LEU A 352 -9.01 17.76 0.27
C LEU A 352 -9.40 18.97 1.12
N ASN A 353 -9.31 18.89 2.46
CA ASN A 353 -9.54 20.01 3.35
C ASN A 353 -8.55 21.15 3.07
N VAL A 354 -7.28 20.83 2.91
CA VAL A 354 -6.22 21.81 2.65
C VAL A 354 -6.35 22.41 1.25
N LEU A 355 -6.47 21.59 0.21
CA LEU A 355 -6.48 22.07 -1.18
C LEU A 355 -7.74 22.88 -1.51
N SER A 356 -8.91 22.47 -1.02
CA SER A 356 -10.16 23.23 -1.22
C SER A 356 -10.23 24.52 -0.39
N GLY A 357 -9.35 24.70 0.61
CA GLY A 357 -9.39 25.81 1.55
C GLY A 357 -10.61 25.82 2.47
N LYS A 358 -11.43 24.76 2.45
CA LYS A 358 -12.64 24.63 3.26
C LYS A 358 -12.81 23.20 3.76
N ARG A 359 -12.66 23.04 5.10
CA ARG A 359 -12.74 21.74 5.73
C ARG A 359 -14.10 21.06 5.53
N TRP A 360 -14.09 19.75 5.22
CA TRP A 360 -15.28 18.92 5.02
C TRP A 360 -16.23 19.44 3.92
N HIS A 361 -15.71 20.16 2.93
CA HIS A 361 -16.49 20.60 1.77
C HIS A 361 -16.62 19.49 0.72
N ILE A 362 -15.51 18.77 0.49
CA ILE A 362 -15.44 17.58 -0.35
C ILE A 362 -15.15 16.40 0.58
N VAL A 363 -15.97 15.37 0.52
CA VAL A 363 -15.85 14.17 1.37
C VAL A 363 -15.83 12.93 0.47
N PRO A 364 -14.73 12.18 0.42
CA PRO A 364 -14.65 10.93 -0.35
C PRO A 364 -15.67 9.89 0.11
N ASP A 365 -16.07 9.01 -0.79
CA ASP A 365 -17.07 7.99 -0.49
C ASP A 365 -16.56 6.97 0.54
N GLU A 366 -15.27 6.68 0.56
CA GLU A 366 -14.66 5.85 1.59
C GLU A 366 -14.74 6.50 2.98
N MET A 367 -14.59 7.82 3.07
CA MET A 367 -14.79 8.54 4.34
C MET A 367 -16.28 8.49 4.76
N LYS A 368 -17.21 8.65 3.82
CA LYS A 368 -18.65 8.47 4.09
C LYS A 368 -18.95 7.04 4.52
N ALA A 369 -18.37 6.04 3.84
CA ALA A 369 -18.51 4.63 4.19
C ALA A 369 -17.93 4.33 5.57
N TYR A 370 -16.78 4.91 5.93
CA TYR A 370 -16.21 4.80 7.26
C TYR A 370 -17.15 5.39 8.33
N LEU A 371 -17.63 6.61 8.12
CA LEU A 371 -18.55 7.26 9.05
C LEU A 371 -19.89 6.50 9.18
N ARG A 372 -20.33 5.80 8.13
CA ARG A 372 -21.47 4.86 8.18
C ARG A 372 -21.16 3.57 8.95
N GLY A 373 -19.90 3.35 9.35
CA GLY A 373 -19.47 2.13 10.05
C GLY A 373 -19.20 0.93 9.13
N ARG A 374 -19.11 1.12 7.81
CA ARG A 374 -18.89 0.03 6.84
C ARG A 374 -17.49 -0.59 6.88
N TYR A 375 -16.54 0.01 7.62
CA TYR A 375 -15.22 -0.56 7.90
C TYR A 375 -15.13 -1.16 9.31
N GLY A 376 -16.15 -0.98 10.14
CA GLY A 376 -16.18 -1.38 11.54
C GLY A 376 -16.51 -0.21 12.46
N ALA A 377 -16.47 -0.46 13.76
CA ALA A 377 -16.70 0.56 14.77
C ALA A 377 -15.47 1.49 14.91
N ALA A 378 -15.72 2.80 14.92
CA ALA A 378 -14.66 3.75 15.25
C ALA A 378 -14.13 3.48 16.67
N PRO A 379 -12.80 3.58 16.91
CA PRO A 379 -12.21 3.30 18.23
C PRO A 379 -12.68 4.27 19.33
N GLY A 380 -13.05 5.48 18.94
CA GLY A 380 -13.52 6.51 19.85
C GLY A 380 -14.72 7.27 19.30
N PRO A 381 -15.21 8.28 20.04
CA PRO A 381 -16.37 9.07 19.63
C PRO A 381 -16.05 9.89 18.36
N VAL A 382 -16.89 9.73 17.33
CA VAL A 382 -16.86 10.57 16.12
C VAL A 382 -17.57 11.89 16.44
N SER A 383 -17.05 13.01 15.89
CA SER A 383 -17.66 14.33 16.06
C SER A 383 -19.11 14.35 15.55
N PRO A 384 -20.11 14.68 16.39
CA PRO A 384 -21.51 14.75 15.95
C PRO A 384 -21.73 15.74 14.80
N GLU A 385 -20.98 16.86 14.79
CA GLU A 385 -21.06 17.87 13.72
C GLU A 385 -20.62 17.30 12.36
N ILE A 386 -19.59 16.42 12.38
CA ILE A 386 -19.12 15.78 11.17
C ILE A 386 -20.11 14.72 10.69
N VAL A 387 -20.66 13.92 11.62
CA VAL A 387 -21.70 12.93 11.28
C VAL A 387 -22.91 13.61 10.66
N GLU A 388 -23.43 14.67 11.29
CA GLU A 388 -24.58 15.44 10.76
C GLU A 388 -24.28 16.04 9.39
N ARG A 389 -23.09 16.65 9.22
CA ARG A 389 -22.69 17.29 7.96
C ARG A 389 -22.55 16.30 6.82
N VAL A 390 -21.99 15.09 7.06
CA VAL A 390 -21.63 14.13 6.04
C VAL A 390 -22.75 13.13 5.76
N LEU A 391 -23.44 12.69 6.81
CA LEU A 391 -24.47 11.65 6.71
C LEU A 391 -25.90 12.21 6.79
N GLY A 392 -26.07 13.46 7.26
CA GLY A 392 -27.40 14.04 7.49
C GLY A 392 -28.20 13.22 8.50
N ASP A 393 -29.35 12.72 8.08
CA ASP A 393 -30.26 11.90 8.91
C ASP A 393 -29.86 10.41 8.98
N GLU A 394 -28.88 9.96 8.18
CA GLU A 394 -28.40 8.58 8.20
C GLU A 394 -27.68 8.29 9.51
N ARG A 395 -27.85 7.06 10.02
CA ARG A 395 -27.15 6.59 11.20
C ARG A 395 -26.10 5.54 10.87
N PRO A 396 -24.95 5.54 11.58
CA PRO A 396 -23.98 4.46 11.47
C PRO A 396 -24.63 3.10 11.73
N ILE A 397 -24.18 2.07 11.01
CA ILE A 397 -24.65 0.70 11.18
C ILE A 397 -24.18 0.14 12.53
N SER A 398 -24.98 -0.74 13.13
CA SER A 398 -24.63 -1.44 14.37
C SER A 398 -24.30 -2.92 14.17
N VAL A 399 -24.68 -3.47 13.01
CA VAL A 399 -24.38 -4.84 12.62
C VAL A 399 -22.93 -5.01 12.15
N ARG A 400 -22.46 -6.24 12.01
CA ARG A 400 -21.17 -6.54 11.42
C ARG A 400 -21.16 -6.07 9.95
N PRO A 401 -20.19 -5.29 9.49
CA PRO A 401 -20.23 -4.73 8.12
C PRO A 401 -20.34 -5.79 7.02
N ALA A 402 -19.73 -6.95 7.20
CA ALA A 402 -19.78 -8.05 6.24
C ALA A 402 -21.19 -8.60 5.97
N GLU A 403 -22.12 -8.47 6.93
CA GLU A 403 -23.53 -8.88 6.76
C GLU A 403 -24.27 -8.05 5.70
N LEU A 404 -23.72 -6.88 5.34
CA LEU A 404 -24.27 -5.99 4.33
C LEU A 404 -23.63 -6.16 2.95
N VAL A 405 -22.64 -7.05 2.82
CA VAL A 405 -22.03 -7.38 1.54
C VAL A 405 -22.89 -8.42 0.85
N ALA A 406 -23.49 -8.06 -0.28
CA ALA A 406 -24.40 -8.91 -1.02
C ALA A 406 -23.69 -9.80 -2.07
N GLU A 407 -22.55 -9.34 -2.57
CA GLU A 407 -21.78 -10.03 -3.62
C GLU A 407 -21.17 -11.33 -3.10
N THR A 408 -21.39 -12.41 -3.82
CA THR A 408 -20.91 -13.76 -3.51
C THR A 408 -19.79 -14.18 -4.46
N LEU A 409 -19.04 -15.22 -4.11
CA LEU A 409 -18.02 -15.79 -4.98
C LEU A 409 -18.63 -16.32 -6.30
N ASP A 410 -19.86 -16.83 -6.26
CA ASP A 410 -20.54 -17.33 -7.45
C ASP A 410 -20.93 -16.19 -8.41
N ASP A 411 -21.27 -15.01 -7.90
CA ASP A 411 -21.51 -13.83 -8.73
C ASP A 411 -20.23 -13.47 -9.52
N PHE A 412 -19.09 -13.40 -8.83
CA PHE A 412 -17.80 -13.15 -9.48
C PHE A 412 -17.37 -14.25 -10.45
N ARG A 413 -17.73 -15.51 -10.16
CA ARG A 413 -17.49 -16.63 -11.08
C ARG A 413 -18.27 -16.46 -12.39
N VAL A 414 -19.52 -16.00 -12.30
CA VAL A 414 -20.33 -15.69 -13.48
C VAL A 414 -19.75 -14.50 -14.25
N GLU A 415 -19.33 -13.45 -13.56
CA GLU A 415 -18.77 -12.24 -14.18
C GLU A 415 -17.45 -12.47 -14.92
N VAL A 416 -16.54 -13.26 -14.33
CA VAL A 416 -15.25 -13.56 -14.95
C VAL A 416 -15.38 -14.56 -16.08
N GLY A 417 -16.39 -15.46 -16.00
CA GLY A 417 -16.73 -16.41 -17.04
C GLY A 417 -15.58 -17.37 -17.42
N GLU A 418 -15.37 -17.55 -18.73
CA GLU A 418 -14.37 -18.47 -19.26
C GLU A 418 -12.92 -18.01 -19.03
N LEU A 419 -12.69 -16.77 -18.59
CA LEU A 419 -11.34 -16.29 -18.24
C LEU A 419 -10.77 -16.99 -17.01
N ALA A 420 -11.62 -17.45 -16.08
CA ALA A 420 -11.17 -18.15 -14.87
C ALA A 420 -11.04 -19.66 -15.13
N HIS A 421 -9.84 -20.19 -14.95
CA HIS A 421 -9.57 -21.62 -15.05
C HIS A 421 -9.56 -22.33 -13.69
N ALA A 422 -9.43 -21.57 -12.60
CA ALA A 422 -9.38 -22.04 -11.22
C ALA A 422 -10.10 -21.09 -10.26
N ASP A 423 -10.36 -21.54 -9.04
CA ASP A 423 -10.93 -20.68 -7.99
C ASP A 423 -9.99 -19.51 -7.63
N GLU A 424 -8.68 -19.72 -7.75
CA GLU A 424 -7.67 -18.69 -7.55
C GLU A 424 -7.85 -17.52 -8.52
N ASP A 425 -8.25 -17.76 -9.77
CA ASP A 425 -8.56 -16.74 -10.75
C ASP A 425 -9.83 -15.97 -10.38
N VAL A 426 -10.87 -16.69 -9.96
CA VAL A 426 -12.12 -16.08 -9.47
C VAL A 426 -11.86 -15.21 -8.25
N LEU A 427 -11.03 -15.67 -7.30
CA LEU A 427 -10.65 -14.91 -6.11
C LEU A 427 -9.82 -13.66 -6.49
N SER A 428 -8.87 -13.79 -7.42
CA SER A 428 -8.09 -12.65 -7.91
C SER A 428 -9.01 -11.61 -8.56
N TYR A 429 -9.99 -12.06 -9.34
CA TYR A 429 -10.99 -11.18 -9.96
C TYR A 429 -11.90 -10.53 -8.91
N ALA A 430 -12.42 -11.27 -7.95
CA ALA A 430 -13.26 -10.72 -6.89
C ALA A 430 -12.55 -9.63 -6.06
N LEU A 431 -11.24 -9.79 -5.84
CA LEU A 431 -10.42 -8.85 -5.09
C LEU A 431 -10.03 -7.62 -5.90
N PHE A 432 -9.68 -7.78 -7.18
CA PHE A 432 -9.16 -6.74 -8.06
C PHE A 432 -9.72 -6.88 -9.49
N PRO A 433 -11.02 -6.59 -9.71
CA PRO A 433 -11.72 -6.97 -10.94
C PRO A 433 -11.03 -6.49 -12.21
N GLN A 434 -10.66 -5.21 -12.29
CA GLN A 434 -10.04 -4.62 -13.48
C GLN A 434 -8.64 -5.17 -13.73
N THR A 435 -7.80 -5.16 -12.67
CA THR A 435 -6.40 -5.60 -12.76
C THR A 435 -6.30 -7.10 -13.06
N ALA A 436 -7.11 -7.92 -12.37
CA ALA A 436 -7.12 -9.36 -12.59
C ALA A 436 -7.68 -9.73 -13.95
N ARG A 437 -8.75 -9.06 -14.42
CA ARG A 437 -9.27 -9.28 -15.78
C ARG A 437 -8.20 -9.03 -16.83
N ALA A 438 -7.54 -7.86 -16.78
CA ALA A 438 -6.47 -7.53 -17.73
C ALA A 438 -5.30 -8.53 -17.67
N TYR A 439 -4.96 -9.04 -16.48
CA TYR A 439 -3.96 -10.10 -16.32
C TYR A 439 -4.42 -11.41 -16.97
N LEU A 440 -5.64 -11.88 -16.64
CA LEU A 440 -6.18 -13.15 -17.16
C LEU A 440 -6.37 -13.13 -18.67
N GLU A 441 -6.83 -12.01 -19.25
CA GLU A 441 -6.95 -11.84 -20.70
C GLU A 441 -5.60 -12.03 -21.40
N ARG A 442 -4.52 -11.40 -20.89
CA ARG A 442 -3.17 -11.57 -21.48
C ARG A 442 -2.64 -13.00 -21.36
N HIS A 443 -2.88 -13.67 -20.25
CA HIS A 443 -2.29 -14.98 -19.95
C HIS A 443 -3.13 -16.16 -20.41
N HIS A 444 -4.46 -16.02 -20.48
CA HIS A 444 -5.38 -17.10 -20.84
C HIS A 444 -5.86 -17.01 -22.30
N LEU A 445 -6.03 -15.79 -22.85
CA LEU A 445 -6.47 -15.58 -24.24
C LEU A 445 -5.35 -15.15 -25.18
N GLY A 446 -4.21 -14.72 -24.64
CA GLY A 446 -3.08 -14.18 -25.40
C GLY A 446 -3.16 -12.66 -25.63
N PRO A 447 -2.05 -12.05 -26.07
CA PRO A 447 -1.90 -10.59 -26.13
C PRO A 447 -2.83 -9.90 -27.16
N GLU A 448 -3.45 -10.65 -28.07
CA GLU A 448 -4.36 -10.11 -29.07
C GLU A 448 -5.71 -9.70 -28.51
N HIS A 449 -6.03 -10.05 -27.25
CA HIS A 449 -7.32 -9.83 -26.59
C HIS A 449 -7.27 -8.81 -25.46
N ASP A 450 -6.19 -8.03 -25.34
CA ASP A 450 -6.12 -6.92 -24.36
C ASP A 450 -7.05 -5.78 -24.81
N VAL A 451 -8.33 -5.90 -24.47
CA VAL A 451 -9.42 -4.97 -24.84
C VAL A 451 -9.27 -3.61 -24.15
N PHE A 452 -8.50 -3.54 -23.06
CA PHE A 452 -8.38 -2.34 -22.23
C PHE A 452 -7.13 -1.51 -22.51
N GLY A 453 -6.24 -1.96 -23.45
CA GLY A 453 -5.09 -1.17 -23.89
C GLY A 453 -4.22 -0.64 -22.72
N THR A 454 -4.28 -1.31 -21.56
CA THR A 454 -3.34 -1.05 -20.49
C THR A 454 -1.99 -1.57 -20.98
N GLN A 455 -1.31 -0.76 -21.82
CA GLN A 455 0.11 -0.93 -21.97
C GLN A 455 0.68 -0.95 -20.55
N ALA A 456 0.94 -2.14 -20.03
CA ALA A 456 1.95 -2.27 -19.00
C ALA A 456 3.10 -1.43 -19.51
N PRO A 457 3.62 -0.46 -18.76
CA PRO A 457 4.79 0.27 -19.22
C PRO A 457 5.76 -0.79 -19.67
N ALA A 458 6.21 -0.70 -20.94
CA ALA A 458 6.97 -1.72 -21.65
C ALA A 458 8.31 -1.95 -20.93
N TYR A 459 8.27 -2.63 -19.81
CA TYR A 459 9.41 -3.18 -19.12
C TYR A 459 9.61 -4.60 -19.65
N LEU A 460 10.29 -4.63 -20.82
CA LEU A 460 11.16 -5.73 -21.19
C LEU A 460 10.49 -7.09 -21.37
N THR A 461 9.93 -7.30 -22.53
CA THR A 461 10.00 -8.65 -23.14
C THR A 461 11.47 -9.09 -23.15
N SER A 462 11.72 -10.36 -22.89
CA SER A 462 13.05 -10.99 -22.87
C SER A 462 13.91 -10.75 -24.15
N GLN A 463 13.35 -10.16 -25.19
CA GLN A 463 14.04 -9.74 -26.40
C GLN A 463 14.79 -8.41 -26.25
N MET A 464 14.47 -7.54 -25.28
CA MET A 464 15.25 -6.33 -25.03
C MET A 464 16.54 -6.61 -24.23
N GLN A 465 16.62 -7.69 -23.49
CA GLN A 465 17.89 -8.10 -22.87
C GLN A 465 18.95 -8.58 -23.86
N THR A 466 18.53 -8.94 -25.08
CA THR A 466 19.46 -9.35 -26.18
C THR A 466 19.75 -8.22 -27.17
N ALA A 467 19.00 -7.10 -27.14
CA ALA A 467 19.17 -5.97 -28.06
C ALA A 467 20.03 -4.82 -27.52
N VAL A 468 20.44 -4.86 -26.25
CA VAL A 468 21.64 -4.14 -25.80
C VAL A 468 22.84 -5.04 -26.09
N SER A 469 22.93 -5.48 -27.33
CA SER A 469 24.13 -6.09 -27.91
C SER A 469 25.21 -5.02 -28.05
N GLU A 470 26.45 -5.44 -28.15
CA GLU A 470 27.65 -4.60 -28.35
C GLU A 470 27.47 -3.44 -29.35
N ALA A 471 26.55 -3.58 -30.31
CA ALA A 471 26.22 -2.55 -31.31
C ALA A 471 25.50 -1.31 -30.70
N GLY A 472 24.73 -1.45 -29.61
CA GLY A 472 24.09 -0.31 -28.94
C GLY A 472 25.07 0.49 -28.05
N ALA A 473 26.03 -0.19 -27.42
CA ALA A 473 27.05 0.45 -26.61
C ALA A 473 28.05 1.25 -27.46
N ASP A 474 28.38 0.77 -28.64
CA ASP A 474 29.27 1.48 -29.57
C ASP A 474 28.59 2.73 -30.14
N ARG A 475 27.28 2.67 -30.45
CA ARG A 475 26.52 3.83 -30.93
C ARG A 475 26.40 4.93 -29.85
N VAL A 476 26.27 4.57 -28.57
CA VAL A 476 26.28 5.53 -27.45
C VAL A 476 27.67 6.15 -27.29
N LYS A 477 28.76 5.40 -27.43
CA LYS A 477 30.13 5.93 -27.42
C LYS A 477 30.39 6.90 -28.57
N ASP A 478 29.90 6.59 -29.79
CA ASP A 478 30.01 7.47 -30.95
C ASP A 478 29.25 8.78 -30.74
N ILE A 479 28.07 8.73 -30.13
CA ILE A 479 27.29 9.92 -29.77
C ILE A 479 28.02 10.78 -28.73
N ILE A 480 28.60 10.16 -27.69
CA ILE A 480 29.40 10.86 -26.67
C ILE A 480 30.62 11.53 -27.33
N ALA A 481 31.36 10.82 -28.17
CA ALA A 481 32.52 11.37 -28.90
C ALA A 481 32.13 12.52 -29.84
N MET A 482 30.95 12.43 -30.47
CA MET A 482 30.44 13.50 -31.35
C MET A 482 30.07 14.75 -30.53
N VAL A 483 29.47 14.62 -29.35
CA VAL A 483 29.15 15.73 -28.45
C VAL A 483 30.43 16.36 -27.87
N GLU A 484 31.42 15.52 -27.49
CA GLU A 484 32.72 16.02 -27.00
C GLU A 484 33.48 16.84 -28.05
N ALA A 485 33.39 16.45 -29.33
CA ALA A 485 34.05 17.13 -30.45
C ALA A 485 33.27 18.34 -30.98
N SER A 486 32.08 18.61 -30.52
CA SER A 486 31.20 19.72 -30.94
C SER A 486 31.13 20.83 -29.89
N ASP A 487 30.62 22.01 -30.26
CA ASP A 487 30.35 23.14 -29.32
C ASP A 487 28.98 22.99 -28.61
N LEU A 488 28.31 21.84 -28.75
CA LEU A 488 27.03 21.58 -28.12
C LEU A 488 27.19 21.37 -26.61
N GLN A 489 26.35 22.03 -25.81
CA GLN A 489 26.29 21.88 -24.35
C GLN A 489 25.40 20.69 -23.92
N GLU A 490 24.40 20.40 -24.73
CA GLU A 490 23.47 19.33 -24.52
C GLU A 490 23.00 18.77 -25.87
N LEU A 491 22.90 17.44 -25.97
CA LEU A 491 22.28 16.73 -27.08
C LEU A 491 21.20 15.80 -26.55
N ILE A 492 20.01 15.94 -27.08
CA ILE A 492 18.89 15.03 -26.81
C ILE A 492 18.58 14.31 -28.13
N LEU A 493 18.64 12.98 -28.10
CA LEU A 493 18.28 12.11 -29.21
C LEU A 493 17.06 11.28 -28.80
N GLU A 494 16.02 11.33 -29.62
CA GLU A 494 14.81 10.51 -29.45
C GLU A 494 14.64 9.64 -30.69
N GLU A 495 14.62 8.32 -30.50
CA GLU A 495 14.38 7.34 -31.59
C GLU A 495 13.45 6.24 -31.05
N GLY A 496 12.19 6.26 -31.46
CA GLY A 496 11.14 5.40 -30.88
C GLY A 496 10.96 5.70 -29.39
N ASP A 497 11.04 4.69 -28.54
CA ASP A 497 10.87 4.81 -27.09
C ASP A 497 12.17 5.09 -26.33
N VAL A 498 13.29 5.30 -27.04
CA VAL A 498 14.60 5.54 -26.42
C VAL A 498 14.95 7.02 -26.50
N ARG A 499 15.20 7.63 -25.32
CA ARG A 499 15.70 9.00 -25.19
C ARG A 499 17.09 8.99 -24.56
N ILE A 500 18.08 9.49 -25.30
CA ILE A 500 19.47 9.62 -24.84
C ILE A 500 19.76 11.11 -24.65
N THR A 501 20.15 11.50 -23.42
CA THR A 501 20.57 12.88 -23.13
C THR A 501 22.04 12.89 -22.72
N VAL A 502 22.87 13.61 -23.47
CA VAL A 502 24.29 13.79 -23.19
C VAL A 502 24.55 15.28 -22.87
N ARG A 503 25.14 15.57 -21.72
CA ARG A 503 25.47 16.94 -21.26
C ARG A 503 26.97 17.09 -21.00
N LYS A 504 27.57 18.17 -21.47
CA LYS A 504 28.91 18.58 -21.06
C LYS A 504 28.87 19.25 -19.69
N THR A 505 29.62 18.72 -18.72
CA THR A 505 29.81 19.36 -17.42
C THR A 505 30.92 20.43 -17.58
N ALA A 506 30.60 21.70 -17.40
CA ALA A 506 31.63 22.75 -17.34
C ALA A 506 32.43 22.61 -16.03
N PRO A 507 33.76 22.83 -16.02
CA PRO A 507 34.51 22.88 -14.77
C PRO A 507 34.03 24.05 -13.93
N GLU A 508 33.85 23.87 -12.62
CA GLU A 508 33.47 24.91 -11.67
C GLU A 508 34.47 26.08 -11.72
N PRO A 509 34.02 27.33 -11.91
CA PRO A 509 34.89 28.47 -11.71
C PRO A 509 35.03 28.77 -10.22
N ALA A 510 36.26 28.99 -9.79
CA ALA A 510 36.62 29.42 -8.45
C ALA A 510 35.91 30.73 -8.08
N VAL A 511 35.36 30.77 -6.88
CA VAL A 511 34.68 31.90 -6.26
C VAL A 511 35.62 33.07 -6.11
N SER A 512 35.36 34.21 -6.79
CA SER A 512 35.78 35.52 -6.36
C SER A 512 34.57 36.46 -6.44
N GLY A 513 34.21 37.02 -5.28
CA GLY A 513 33.06 37.91 -5.15
C GLY A 513 33.34 39.29 -5.78
N ASP A 514 32.33 39.88 -6.35
CA ASP A 514 31.94 41.28 -6.06
C ASP A 514 30.55 41.56 -6.65
N GLY A 515 29.83 42.50 -6.02
CA GLY A 515 28.41 42.73 -6.23
C GLY A 515 28.08 43.52 -7.50
N GLY A 516 26.85 43.42 -7.92
CA GLY A 516 26.29 44.26 -8.99
C GLY A 516 24.92 43.82 -9.46
N ASP A 517 23.91 44.55 -9.03
CA ASP A 517 22.54 44.55 -9.54
C ASP A 517 22.44 44.43 -11.06
N ARG A 518 21.71 43.45 -11.55
CA ARG A 518 20.98 43.57 -12.82
C ARG A 518 19.74 42.65 -12.84
N ALA A 519 18.60 43.30 -12.85
CA ALA A 519 17.32 42.72 -13.19
C ALA A 519 17.38 42.00 -14.55
N THR A 520 17.06 40.69 -14.57
CA THR A 520 16.76 39.96 -15.78
C THR A 520 15.30 39.56 -15.77
N THR A 521 14.59 40.09 -16.75
CA THR A 521 13.23 39.79 -17.15
C THR A 521 13.01 38.27 -17.27
N ALA A 522 12.08 37.76 -16.47
CA ALA A 522 11.60 36.41 -16.58
C ALA A 522 10.89 36.23 -17.93
N ALA A 523 11.42 35.36 -18.79
CA ALA A 523 10.69 34.85 -19.94
C ALA A 523 9.59 33.91 -19.44
N ALA A 524 8.34 34.29 -19.71
CA ALA A 524 7.17 33.49 -19.40
C ALA A 524 7.25 32.15 -20.14
N VAL A 525 7.34 31.07 -19.39
CA VAL A 525 7.09 29.72 -19.90
C VAL A 525 5.64 29.65 -20.30
N ARG A 526 5.37 29.49 -21.59
CA ARG A 526 4.03 29.22 -22.10
C ARG A 526 3.57 27.86 -21.58
N GLN A 527 2.57 27.86 -20.70
CA GLN A 527 1.76 26.69 -20.40
C GLN A 527 1.11 26.16 -21.69
N PRO A 528 1.03 24.84 -21.92
CA PRO A 528 0.18 24.31 -22.96
C PRO A 528 -1.26 24.67 -22.62
N LEU A 529 -1.90 25.42 -23.48
CA LEU A 529 -3.32 25.73 -23.43
C LEU A 529 -4.09 24.41 -23.62
N SER A 530 -4.75 23.93 -22.56
CA SER A 530 -5.85 23.01 -22.68
C SER A 530 -6.86 23.60 -23.69
N PRO A 531 -7.46 22.81 -24.59
CA PRO A 531 -8.46 23.33 -25.51
C PRO A 531 -9.56 24.00 -24.70
N ALA A 532 -9.80 25.28 -24.99
CA ALA A 532 -10.90 26.01 -24.41
C ALA A 532 -12.19 25.30 -24.84
N VAL A 533 -12.89 24.69 -23.89
CA VAL A 533 -14.28 24.25 -24.09
C VAL A 533 -15.04 25.52 -24.38
N GLU A 534 -15.53 25.67 -25.60
CA GLU A 534 -16.44 26.78 -25.96
C GLU A 534 -17.61 26.76 -24.97
N ASN A 535 -17.86 27.91 -24.39
CA ASN A 535 -18.89 28.09 -23.36
C ASN A 535 -20.28 28.04 -24.01
N ASN A 536 -20.75 26.84 -24.38
CA ASN A 536 -22.03 26.58 -25.00
C ASN A 536 -23.20 26.60 -23.99
N GLY A 537 -23.00 27.15 -22.79
CA GLY A 537 -24.01 27.19 -21.74
C GLY A 537 -24.16 25.89 -20.97
N TYR A 538 -23.27 24.90 -21.20
CA TYR A 538 -23.27 23.64 -20.48
C TYR A 538 -22.51 23.76 -19.14
N HIS A 539 -23.02 23.05 -18.13
CA HIS A 539 -22.29 22.85 -16.89
C HIS A 539 -21.20 21.79 -17.10
N VAL A 540 -19.94 22.13 -16.75
CA VAL A 540 -18.81 21.23 -16.92
C VAL A 540 -18.46 20.61 -15.59
N VAL A 541 -18.70 19.31 -15.44
CA VAL A 541 -18.25 18.52 -14.29
C VAL A 541 -16.76 18.25 -14.46
N ARG A 542 -15.97 18.54 -13.42
CA ARG A 542 -14.50 18.47 -13.44
C ARG A 542 -14.00 17.49 -12.40
N ALA A 543 -12.83 16.91 -12.66
CA ALA A 543 -12.15 16.04 -11.71
C ALA A 543 -11.79 16.80 -10.41
N PRO A 544 -12.27 16.38 -9.24
CA PRO A 544 -11.95 17.02 -7.97
C PRO A 544 -10.55 16.59 -7.43
N MET A 545 -9.89 15.65 -8.09
CA MET A 545 -8.58 15.13 -7.74
C MET A 545 -7.93 14.48 -8.96
N VAL A 546 -6.61 14.27 -8.90
CA VAL A 546 -5.87 13.44 -9.86
C VAL A 546 -6.23 11.97 -9.63
N GLY A 547 -6.43 11.21 -10.70
CA GLY A 547 -6.75 9.79 -10.62
C GLY A 547 -6.94 9.15 -11.97
N THR A 548 -7.37 7.89 -11.99
CA THR A 548 -7.79 7.21 -13.21
C THR A 548 -9.31 7.27 -13.34
N PHE A 549 -9.79 7.69 -14.49
CA PHE A 549 -11.21 7.86 -14.77
C PHE A 549 -11.85 6.56 -15.26
N TYR A 550 -12.91 6.11 -14.60
CA TYR A 550 -13.69 4.95 -15.02
C TYR A 550 -15.16 5.29 -15.18
N ARG A 551 -15.75 4.88 -16.31
CA ARG A 551 -17.16 5.12 -16.64
C ARG A 551 -18.13 4.16 -15.97
N ALA A 552 -17.63 3.04 -15.43
CA ALA A 552 -18.43 1.99 -14.79
C ALA A 552 -17.72 1.47 -13.54
N SER A 553 -18.44 0.84 -12.62
CA SER A 553 -17.88 0.23 -11.40
C SER A 553 -17.09 -1.05 -11.66
N SER A 554 -17.33 -1.71 -12.80
CA SER A 554 -16.61 -2.92 -13.25
C SER A 554 -16.57 -2.95 -14.77
N PRO A 555 -15.56 -3.59 -15.37
CA PRO A 555 -15.44 -3.74 -16.82
C PRO A 555 -16.63 -4.46 -17.50
N ALA A 556 -17.35 -5.27 -16.72
CA ALA A 556 -18.49 -6.06 -17.21
C ALA A 556 -19.85 -5.32 -17.12
N ILE A 557 -19.87 -4.13 -16.53
CA ILE A 557 -21.10 -3.37 -16.27
C ILE A 557 -21.20 -2.19 -17.23
N GLU A 558 -22.44 -1.86 -17.64
CA GLU A 558 -22.69 -0.67 -18.46
C GLU A 558 -22.21 0.62 -17.76
N PRO A 559 -21.79 1.65 -18.52
CA PRO A 559 -21.40 2.94 -17.96
C PRO A 559 -22.52 3.54 -17.12
N PHE A 560 -22.16 4.23 -16.03
CA PHE A 560 -23.12 4.95 -15.19
C PHE A 560 -24.01 5.91 -15.98
N VAL A 561 -23.43 6.55 -16.99
CA VAL A 561 -24.14 7.46 -17.90
C VAL A 561 -23.53 7.42 -19.30
N SER A 562 -24.38 7.67 -20.29
CA SER A 562 -24.03 7.82 -21.70
C SER A 562 -24.50 9.18 -22.24
N VAL A 563 -23.93 9.59 -23.36
CA VAL A 563 -24.38 10.84 -24.04
C VAL A 563 -25.86 10.73 -24.41
N GLY A 564 -26.64 11.69 -23.98
CA GLY A 564 -28.10 11.74 -24.16
C GLY A 564 -28.90 11.37 -22.91
N ASP A 565 -28.28 10.80 -21.88
CA ASP A 565 -28.96 10.41 -20.64
C ASP A 565 -29.32 11.64 -19.80
N THR A 566 -30.49 11.56 -19.15
CA THR A 566 -30.92 12.56 -18.18
C THR A 566 -30.39 12.17 -16.80
N VAL A 567 -29.75 13.11 -16.13
CA VAL A 567 -29.15 12.90 -14.80
C VAL A 567 -29.77 13.85 -13.77
N ALA A 568 -29.90 13.40 -12.55
CA ALA A 568 -30.26 14.21 -11.39
C ALA A 568 -29.02 14.78 -10.70
N ALA A 569 -29.16 15.90 -9.99
CA ALA A 569 -28.11 16.37 -9.10
C ALA A 569 -27.79 15.30 -8.03
N GLY A 570 -26.51 14.98 -7.84
CA GLY A 570 -26.02 13.91 -6.97
C GLY A 570 -25.98 12.51 -7.62
N GLN A 571 -26.49 12.34 -8.83
CA GLN A 571 -26.40 11.04 -9.52
C GLN A 571 -24.95 10.75 -9.94
N THR A 572 -24.47 9.54 -9.66
CA THR A 572 -23.12 9.09 -10.03
C THR A 572 -22.93 9.12 -11.56
N LEU A 573 -21.85 9.76 -12.02
CA LEU A 573 -21.46 9.87 -13.43
C LEU A 573 -20.30 8.96 -13.79
N CYS A 574 -19.34 8.81 -12.87
CA CYS A 574 -18.11 8.06 -13.08
C CYS A 574 -17.45 7.69 -11.74
N ILE A 575 -16.40 6.90 -11.83
CA ILE A 575 -15.48 6.64 -10.71
C ILE A 575 -14.11 7.24 -11.03
N LEU A 576 -13.49 7.87 -10.03
CA LEU A 576 -12.08 8.26 -10.05
C LEU A 576 -11.30 7.38 -9.07
N GLU A 577 -10.43 6.52 -9.59
CA GLU A 577 -9.47 5.78 -8.75
C GLU A 577 -8.31 6.72 -8.38
N ALA A 578 -8.24 7.10 -7.11
CA ALA A 578 -7.15 7.87 -6.55
C ALA A 578 -6.66 7.20 -5.26
N MET A 579 -5.35 7.09 -5.04
CA MET A 579 -4.75 6.41 -3.86
C MET A 579 -5.25 4.97 -3.64
N LYS A 580 -5.63 4.25 -4.71
CA LYS A 580 -6.25 2.91 -4.67
C LYS A 580 -7.65 2.89 -4.06
N LEU A 581 -8.29 4.05 -3.96
CA LEU A 581 -9.67 4.21 -3.54
C LEU A 581 -10.52 4.56 -4.77
N MET A 582 -11.71 3.98 -4.84
CA MET A 582 -12.68 4.18 -5.92
C MET A 582 -13.67 5.27 -5.50
N ASN A 583 -13.51 6.49 -6.00
CA ASN A 583 -14.35 7.62 -5.62
C ASN A 583 -15.44 7.83 -6.67
N GLU A 584 -16.69 7.68 -6.29
CA GLU A 584 -17.83 8.03 -7.15
C GLU A 584 -17.95 9.55 -7.29
N LEU A 585 -18.03 10.03 -8.53
CA LEU A 585 -18.26 11.42 -8.83
C LEU A 585 -19.69 11.63 -9.30
N GLY A 586 -20.46 12.37 -8.51
CA GLY A 586 -21.85 12.74 -8.82
C GLY A 586 -21.96 14.01 -9.65
N SER A 587 -23.09 14.17 -10.32
CA SER A 587 -23.42 15.41 -11.03
C SER A 587 -23.74 16.55 -10.05
N ASP A 588 -23.17 17.72 -10.27
CA ASP A 588 -23.51 18.93 -9.50
C ASP A 588 -24.90 19.50 -9.84
N VAL A 589 -25.44 19.16 -11.02
CA VAL A 589 -26.69 19.70 -11.56
C VAL A 589 -27.56 18.60 -12.16
N GLY A 590 -28.88 18.82 -12.18
CA GLY A 590 -29.77 18.01 -13.00
C GLY A 590 -29.77 18.51 -14.45
N GLY A 591 -29.77 17.57 -15.42
CA GLY A 591 -29.74 17.94 -16.84
C GLY A 591 -29.51 16.75 -17.76
N VAL A 592 -29.07 17.01 -19.00
CA VAL A 592 -28.81 16.00 -20.02
C VAL A 592 -27.30 15.96 -20.31
N VAL A 593 -26.68 14.77 -20.23
CA VAL A 593 -25.28 14.59 -20.61
C VAL A 593 -25.11 14.83 -22.10
N ARG A 594 -24.32 15.83 -22.44
CA ARG A 594 -24.08 16.21 -23.86
C ARG A 594 -22.77 15.67 -24.36
N GLU A 595 -21.78 15.54 -23.47
CA GLU A 595 -20.46 15.05 -23.87
C GLU A 595 -19.75 14.36 -22.69
N VAL A 596 -18.97 13.33 -22.99
CA VAL A 596 -18.02 12.68 -22.09
C VAL A 596 -16.62 13.07 -22.58
N LEU A 597 -15.88 13.83 -21.76
CA LEU A 597 -14.66 14.54 -22.15
C LEU A 597 -13.37 13.79 -21.75
N ALA A 598 -13.50 12.65 -21.08
CA ALA A 598 -12.38 11.81 -20.68
C ALA A 598 -12.60 10.35 -21.15
N ASP A 599 -11.51 9.69 -21.57
CA ASP A 599 -11.54 8.29 -21.99
C ASP A 599 -11.54 7.35 -20.77
N ASN A 600 -12.24 6.22 -20.89
CA ASN A 600 -12.27 5.20 -19.84
C ASN A 600 -10.86 4.61 -19.61
N GLY A 601 -10.41 4.57 -18.35
CA GLY A 601 -9.07 4.12 -17.97
C GLY A 601 -7.98 5.20 -18.13
N ALA A 602 -8.31 6.41 -18.59
CA ALA A 602 -7.35 7.51 -18.73
C ALA A 602 -7.00 8.15 -17.38
N ALA A 603 -5.74 8.56 -17.23
CA ALA A 603 -5.33 9.43 -16.14
C ALA A 603 -5.93 10.82 -16.34
N VAL A 604 -6.50 11.41 -15.29
CA VAL A 604 -7.09 12.75 -15.29
C VAL A 604 -6.46 13.64 -14.23
N GLU A 605 -6.30 14.92 -14.55
CA GLU A 605 -5.74 15.92 -13.67
C GLU A 605 -6.80 16.65 -12.84
N TYR A 606 -6.39 17.29 -11.73
CA TYR A 606 -7.28 18.15 -10.95
C TYR A 606 -7.87 19.28 -11.82
N GLY A 607 -9.20 19.44 -11.77
CA GLY A 607 -9.90 20.44 -12.57
C GLY A 607 -10.07 20.07 -14.05
N GLN A 608 -9.60 18.91 -14.51
CA GLN A 608 -9.80 18.44 -15.88
C GLN A 608 -11.30 18.24 -16.15
N PRO A 609 -11.83 18.74 -17.29
CA PRO A 609 -13.21 18.49 -17.71
C PRO A 609 -13.47 17.00 -17.93
N LEU A 610 -14.56 16.46 -17.35
CA LEU A 610 -14.96 15.06 -17.48
C LEU A 610 -16.28 14.89 -18.23
N PHE A 611 -17.26 15.74 -17.93
CA PHE A 611 -18.59 15.73 -18.59
C PHE A 611 -19.04 17.15 -18.88
N ALA A 612 -19.81 17.32 -19.97
CA ALA A 612 -20.59 18.52 -20.25
C ALA A 612 -22.08 18.17 -20.12
N ILE A 613 -22.79 18.86 -19.22
CA ILE A 613 -24.21 18.65 -18.90
C ILE A 613 -24.98 19.90 -19.26
N GLU A 614 -26.03 19.74 -20.05
CA GLU A 614 -27.01 20.82 -20.31
C GLU A 614 -27.98 20.85 -19.13
N PRO A 615 -27.95 21.91 -18.28
CA PRO A 615 -28.88 22.01 -17.15
C PRO A 615 -30.34 21.99 -17.60
N ALA A 616 -31.20 21.34 -16.77
CA ALA A 616 -32.63 21.22 -17.03
C ALA A 616 -33.39 22.55 -16.92
#